data_a5b0ade0db828a0d0f36fc1167a26da1
#
_entry.id   a5b0ade0db828a0d0f36fc1167a26da1
#
_cell.length_a   1.000
_cell.length_b   1.000
_cell.length_c   1.000
_cell.angle_alpha   90.00
_cell.angle_beta   90.00
_cell.angle_gamma   90.00
#
_symmetry.space_group_name_H-M   'P 1'
#
loop_
_entity.id
_entity.type
_entity.pdbx_description
1 polymer ?
#
loop_
_entity_poly.entity_id
_entity_poly.type
_entity_poly.pdbx_seq_one_letter_code
_entity_poly.pdbx_strand_id
1 'polypeptide(L)'
;MERSRARAGGQQPHNPPAIGIHRTGAAETRAPRQQGLALARLDRSGWGNLGAAGLGWFLLIAIGFTGWFVVVLPLRADPLANDLTQVYIAVSIARDHGWSHIYSLVLQQDLFERLRPHAVWNDGAWFTPAPPYAWLVFPLTLLGAAGAVYSWLAISLLSLVAAWWVAAPGQGRARVLWLLGALAWYPVLYGLSLVQPGLVMTAIAAVAWRLGESRRPFLAGAVLGLSVIKPQLVLVLPVVLLTAGRWRILLPWAAIGAALALLSVLALGSTGLQDYVATLAHQGQMANNRYFTLAYLTGPGPLGYVASGAVMAVAVVGAYLNRRASLARLFALGIVASTLAATYWHLQDFTILVLAAWLFWRDHPPAWQRACLLVTVVGGEFAWGVTPLPVLIGVTLWLGFLVTPRVSQPATAAATV
;
A
#
# COMPACT_ATOMS: atom_id res chain seq x y z
N MET A 1 -53.56 24.29 27.77
CA MET A 1 -54.39 23.27 28.46
C MET A 1 -53.50 22.45 29.36
N GLU A 2 -53.57 22.76 30.64
CA GLU A 2 -52.96 22.07 31.77
C GLU A 2 -53.46 20.64 31.92
N ARG A 3 -52.60 19.76 32.44
CA ARG A 3 -52.88 18.77 33.50
C ARG A 3 -51.60 18.15 34.03
N SER A 4 -51.19 18.62 35.06
CA SER A 4 -50.80 18.21 36.42
C SER A 4 -51.28 16.82 36.85
N ARG A 5 -50.40 16.09 37.57
CA ARG A 5 -50.55 15.13 38.68
C ARG A 5 -49.57 13.94 38.51
N ALA A 6 -48.95 13.34 39.51
CA ALA A 6 -48.90 13.57 40.98
C ALA A 6 -47.73 12.67 41.48
N ARG A 7 -47.15 13.05 42.61
CA ARG A 7 -46.20 12.32 43.46
C ARG A 7 -46.80 11.05 44.02
N ALA A 8 -46.03 9.96 44.10
CA ALA A 8 -46.19 8.93 45.12
C ALA A 8 -44.83 8.50 45.62
N GLY A 9 -44.61 8.67 46.91
CA GLY A 9 -43.44 8.27 47.67
C GLY A 9 -43.51 6.76 47.98
N GLY A 10 -42.36 6.14 48.06
CA GLY A 10 -42.15 4.75 48.45
C GLY A 10 -40.94 4.64 49.36
N GLN A 11 -41.22 4.17 50.54
CA GLN A 11 -40.42 4.03 51.73
C GLN A 11 -39.13 3.21 51.51
N GLN A 12 -38.03 3.64 52.18
CA GLN A 12 -36.81 2.87 52.40
C GLN A 12 -37.07 1.78 53.48
N PRO A 13 -36.54 0.57 53.30
CA PRO A 13 -36.45 -0.41 54.36
C PRO A 13 -35.19 -0.22 55.19
N HIS A 14 -35.34 -0.18 56.49
CA HIS A 14 -34.32 -0.23 57.54
C HIS A 14 -33.49 -1.52 57.45
N ASN A 15 -32.16 -1.40 57.44
CA ASN A 15 -31.22 -2.48 57.73
C ASN A 15 -30.89 -2.51 59.23
N PRO A 16 -30.93 -3.66 59.88
CA PRO A 16 -30.46 -3.83 61.25
C PRO A 16 -28.93 -3.89 61.38
N PRO A 17 -28.35 -3.60 62.56
CA PRO A 17 -26.89 -3.52 62.75
C PRO A 17 -26.24 -4.88 62.79
N ALA A 18 -25.10 -5.02 62.04
CA ALA A 18 -24.27 -6.19 62.00
C ALA A 18 -23.40 -6.27 63.29
N ILE A 19 -23.52 -7.43 63.94
CA ILE A 19 -22.73 -7.81 65.09
C ILE A 19 -21.29 -8.09 64.65
N GLY A 20 -20.34 -7.39 65.27
CA GLY A 20 -18.90 -7.58 65.05
C GLY A 20 -18.42 -8.94 65.64
N ILE A 21 -17.84 -9.76 64.78
CA ILE A 21 -17.04 -10.92 65.19
C ILE A 21 -15.58 -10.59 64.94
N HIS A 22 -14.86 -10.29 66.03
CA HIS A 22 -13.39 -10.27 66.09
C HIS A 22 -12.85 -11.65 65.69
N ARG A 23 -12.23 -11.79 64.54
CA ARG A 23 -11.32 -12.88 64.24
C ARG A 23 -9.87 -12.41 64.33
N THR A 24 -9.25 -12.86 65.40
CA THR A 24 -7.82 -12.79 65.67
C THR A 24 -7.01 -13.53 64.63
N GLY A 25 -5.93 -12.91 64.25
CA GLY A 25 -4.79 -13.24 63.50
C GLY A 25 -4.53 -14.69 63.02
N ALA A 26 -4.36 -14.78 61.70
CA ALA A 26 -3.41 -15.69 61.09
C ALA A 26 -2.59 -14.92 60.08
N ALA A 27 -1.30 -14.74 60.43
CA ALA A 27 -0.30 -14.22 59.51
C ALA A 27 -0.08 -15.25 58.40
N GLU A 28 -0.83 -15.12 57.29
CA GLU A 28 -0.53 -15.84 56.07
C GLU A 28 0.77 -15.30 55.48
N THR A 29 1.81 -16.12 55.60
CA THR A 29 3.04 -16.04 54.82
C THR A 29 2.69 -16.08 53.35
N ARG A 30 2.41 -14.92 52.72
CA ARG A 30 2.28 -14.78 51.26
C ARG A 30 3.62 -15.06 50.62
N ALA A 31 3.67 -16.22 50.15
CA ALA A 31 4.41 -16.98 49.21
C ALA A 31 5.45 -16.27 48.31
N PRO A 32 6.62 -16.90 48.14
CA PRO A 32 7.66 -16.52 47.17
C PRO A 32 7.24 -16.72 45.70
N ARG A 33 6.05 -17.28 45.42
CA ARG A 33 5.55 -17.52 44.05
C ARG A 33 5.23 -16.24 43.25
N GLN A 34 4.78 -15.16 43.89
CA GLN A 34 4.46 -13.92 43.16
C GLN A 34 5.71 -13.15 42.74
N GLN A 35 6.80 -13.22 43.50
CA GLN A 35 8.07 -12.59 43.15
C GLN A 35 8.76 -13.30 41.97
N GLY A 36 8.71 -14.61 41.90
CA GLY A 36 9.24 -15.37 40.76
C GLY A 36 8.51 -15.11 39.45
N LEU A 37 7.18 -14.92 39.48
CA LEU A 37 6.39 -14.55 38.30
C LEU A 37 6.62 -13.10 37.85
N ALA A 38 6.88 -12.18 38.79
CA ALA A 38 7.24 -10.78 38.48
C ALA A 38 8.62 -10.69 37.84
N LEU A 39 9.61 -11.41 38.38
CA LEU A 39 10.96 -11.47 37.82
C LEU A 39 10.98 -12.15 36.45
N ALA A 40 10.24 -13.24 36.25
CA ALA A 40 10.10 -13.91 34.96
C ALA A 40 9.37 -13.06 33.90
N ARG A 41 8.45 -12.15 34.31
CA ARG A 41 7.82 -11.17 33.42
C ARG A 41 8.78 -10.02 33.07
N LEU A 42 9.57 -9.54 34.01
CA LEU A 42 10.59 -8.52 33.78
C LEU A 42 11.70 -9.03 32.84
N ASP A 43 12.13 -10.29 33.01
CA ASP A 43 13.14 -10.91 32.15
C ASP A 43 12.62 -11.05 30.70
N ARG A 44 11.41 -11.55 30.48
CA ARG A 44 10.81 -11.63 29.14
C ARG A 44 10.60 -10.27 28.47
N SER A 45 10.32 -9.22 29.24
CA SER A 45 10.18 -7.87 28.69
C SER A 45 11.55 -7.26 28.33
N GLY A 46 12.61 -7.59 29.09
CA GLY A 46 13.98 -7.17 28.81
C GLY A 46 14.50 -7.76 27.48
N TRP A 47 14.39 -9.06 27.29
CA TRP A 47 14.81 -9.73 26.06
C TRP A 47 14.00 -9.29 24.83
N GLY A 48 12.70 -9.05 24.97
CA GLY A 48 11.86 -8.52 23.91
C GLY A 48 12.29 -7.10 23.48
N ASN A 49 12.68 -6.26 24.43
CA ASN A 49 13.18 -4.91 24.16
C ASN A 49 14.57 -4.91 23.50
N LEU A 50 15.48 -5.80 23.91
CA LEU A 50 16.80 -5.96 23.29
C LEU A 50 16.66 -6.50 21.85
N GLY A 51 15.79 -7.48 21.62
CA GLY A 51 15.52 -7.99 20.28
C GLY A 51 14.94 -6.93 19.34
N ALA A 52 13.98 -6.12 19.82
CA ALA A 52 13.41 -5.02 19.05
C ALA A 52 14.44 -3.91 18.74
N ALA A 53 15.33 -3.60 19.69
CA ALA A 53 16.41 -2.65 19.49
C ALA A 53 17.43 -3.17 18.47
N GLY A 54 17.85 -4.45 18.60
CA GLY A 54 18.76 -5.09 17.66
C GLY A 54 18.21 -5.13 16.23
N LEU A 55 16.92 -5.48 16.06
CA LEU A 55 16.25 -5.42 14.78
C LEU A 55 16.21 -3.98 14.24
N GLY A 56 15.92 -2.99 15.07
CA GLY A 56 15.92 -1.58 14.66
C GLY A 56 17.29 -1.13 14.14
N TRP A 57 18.37 -1.47 14.82
CA TRP A 57 19.73 -1.17 14.36
C TRP A 57 20.08 -1.89 13.06
N PHE A 58 19.72 -3.16 12.94
CA PHE A 58 19.92 -3.92 11.70
C PHE A 58 19.21 -3.26 10.51
N LEU A 59 17.94 -2.87 10.69
CA LEU A 59 17.17 -2.19 9.63
C LEU A 59 17.79 -0.83 9.28
N LEU A 60 18.24 -0.04 10.25
CA LEU A 60 18.91 1.24 9.99
C LEU A 60 20.20 1.06 9.19
N ILE A 61 21.01 0.05 9.52
CA ILE A 61 22.23 -0.27 8.79
C ILE A 61 21.87 -0.72 7.35
N ALA A 62 20.87 -1.59 7.20
CA ALA A 62 20.40 -2.04 5.90
C ALA A 62 19.89 -0.88 5.04
N ILE A 63 19.07 0.03 5.61
CA ILE A 63 18.59 1.25 4.93
C ILE A 63 19.77 2.13 4.54
N GLY A 64 20.71 2.38 5.45
CA GLY A 64 21.88 3.23 5.19
C GLY A 64 22.74 2.67 4.06
N PHE A 65 23.06 1.37 4.13
CA PHE A 65 23.90 0.71 3.14
C PHE A 65 23.19 0.58 1.78
N THR A 66 22.04 -0.09 1.73
CA THR A 66 21.29 -0.31 0.48
C THR A 66 20.78 1.01 -0.10
N GLY A 67 20.28 1.92 0.73
CA GLY A 67 19.83 3.24 0.30
C GLY A 67 20.94 4.09 -0.29
N TRP A 68 22.16 3.99 0.26
CA TRP A 68 23.32 4.68 -0.32
C TRP A 68 23.60 4.21 -1.75
N PHE A 69 23.71 2.88 -1.96
CA PHE A 69 24.06 2.32 -3.25
C PHE A 69 22.92 2.36 -4.28
N VAL A 70 21.68 2.18 -3.82
CA VAL A 70 20.51 2.08 -4.72
C VAL A 70 19.88 3.46 -5.00
N VAL A 71 19.88 4.38 -4.04
CA VAL A 71 19.19 5.67 -4.18
C VAL A 71 20.18 6.82 -4.29
N VAL A 72 21.05 6.99 -3.29
CA VAL A 72 21.88 8.20 -3.17
C VAL A 72 22.94 8.27 -4.26
N LEU A 73 23.68 7.19 -4.46
CA LEU A 73 24.79 7.16 -5.43
C LEU A 73 24.31 7.34 -6.88
N PRO A 74 23.26 6.63 -7.37
CA PRO A 74 22.73 6.87 -8.72
C PRO A 74 22.21 8.30 -8.91
N LEU A 75 21.43 8.83 -7.96
CA LEU A 75 20.90 10.20 -8.06
C LEU A 75 21.99 11.29 -7.99
N ARG A 76 23.14 11.01 -7.33
CA ARG A 76 24.29 11.91 -7.35
C ARG A 76 25.05 11.85 -8.68
N ALA A 77 25.16 10.65 -9.27
CA ALA A 77 25.85 10.46 -10.54
C ALA A 77 25.07 11.09 -11.70
N ASP A 78 23.76 10.82 -11.77
CA ASP A 78 22.86 11.43 -12.76
C ASP A 78 21.45 11.55 -12.14
N PRO A 79 21.07 12.75 -11.66
CA PRO A 79 19.75 12.97 -11.08
C PRO A 79 18.59 12.78 -12.06
N LEU A 80 18.85 12.68 -13.35
CA LEU A 80 17.86 12.46 -14.41
C LEU A 80 17.80 11.01 -14.90
N ALA A 81 18.62 10.11 -14.36
CA ALA A 81 18.59 8.68 -14.68
C ALA A 81 17.45 7.93 -13.94
N ASN A 82 16.22 8.39 -14.10
CA ASN A 82 15.04 7.83 -13.45
C ASN A 82 13.76 8.08 -14.27
N ASP A 83 12.67 7.42 -13.86
CA ASP A 83 11.41 7.43 -14.61
C ASP A 83 10.64 8.78 -14.50
N LEU A 84 10.92 9.61 -13.50
CA LEU A 84 10.31 10.95 -13.44
C LEU A 84 10.78 11.86 -14.59
N THR A 85 11.98 11.62 -15.13
CA THR A 85 12.49 12.36 -16.29
C THR A 85 11.57 12.24 -17.49
N GLN A 86 10.95 11.08 -17.72
CA GLN A 86 9.95 10.89 -18.78
C GLN A 86 8.72 11.78 -18.56
N VAL A 87 8.29 11.92 -17.30
CA VAL A 87 7.17 12.79 -16.92
C VAL A 87 7.54 14.26 -17.08
N TYR A 88 8.75 14.63 -16.69
CA TYR A 88 9.29 15.98 -16.89
C TYR A 88 9.33 16.35 -18.38
N ILE A 89 9.78 15.43 -19.22
CA ILE A 89 9.81 15.59 -20.69
C ILE A 89 8.39 15.79 -21.23
N ALA A 90 7.44 14.93 -20.87
CA ALA A 90 6.06 15.03 -21.30
C ALA A 90 5.40 16.37 -20.89
N VAL A 91 5.65 16.82 -19.66
CA VAL A 91 5.17 18.13 -19.18
C VAL A 91 5.82 19.29 -19.94
N SER A 92 7.11 19.20 -20.24
CA SER A 92 7.82 20.23 -21.02
C SER A 92 7.25 20.31 -22.44
N ILE A 93 6.98 19.17 -23.08
CA ILE A 93 6.29 19.11 -24.38
C ILE A 93 4.89 19.73 -24.27
N ALA A 94 4.12 19.40 -23.21
CA ALA A 94 2.80 19.97 -23.01
C ALA A 94 2.82 21.50 -22.93
N ARG A 95 3.84 22.08 -22.27
CA ARG A 95 4.01 23.52 -22.14
C ARG A 95 4.40 24.20 -23.47
N ASP A 96 5.27 23.57 -24.24
CA ASP A 96 5.87 24.17 -25.41
C ASP A 96 5.08 23.85 -26.71
N HIS A 97 4.40 22.71 -26.77
CA HIS A 97 3.68 22.20 -27.95
C HIS A 97 2.20 21.84 -27.70
N GLY A 98 1.74 21.88 -26.43
CA GLY A 98 0.37 21.50 -26.03
C GLY A 98 0.23 20.04 -25.62
N TRP A 99 -0.83 19.76 -24.87
CA TRP A 99 -1.10 18.44 -24.26
C TRP A 99 -1.32 17.32 -25.28
N SER A 100 -1.76 17.65 -26.52
CA SER A 100 -1.95 16.66 -27.58
C SER A 100 -0.65 16.02 -28.08
N HIS A 101 0.51 16.56 -27.73
CA HIS A 101 1.81 16.11 -28.21
C HIS A 101 2.67 15.38 -27.19
N ILE A 102 2.16 15.18 -25.95
CA ILE A 102 2.97 14.58 -24.85
C ILE A 102 3.42 13.14 -25.14
N TYR A 103 2.76 12.43 -26.03
CA TYR A 103 3.12 11.07 -26.47
C TYR A 103 3.88 11.05 -27.80
N SER A 104 4.20 12.18 -28.41
CA SER A 104 5.03 12.25 -29.62
C SER A 104 6.44 11.76 -29.33
N LEU A 105 6.82 10.58 -29.82
CA LEU A 105 8.13 9.97 -29.60
C LEU A 105 9.25 10.83 -30.15
N VAL A 106 9.01 11.53 -31.26
CA VAL A 106 10.00 12.45 -31.87
C VAL A 106 10.32 13.60 -30.94
N LEU A 107 9.31 14.24 -30.34
CA LEU A 107 9.52 15.33 -29.39
C LEU A 107 10.13 14.85 -28.07
N GLN A 108 9.73 13.66 -27.62
CA GLN A 108 10.29 13.06 -26.42
C GLN A 108 11.77 12.73 -26.61
N GLN A 109 12.14 12.15 -27.73
CA GLN A 109 13.53 11.82 -28.05
C GLN A 109 14.40 13.08 -28.14
N ASP A 110 13.95 14.09 -28.90
CA ASP A 110 14.69 15.35 -29.05
C ASP A 110 14.95 16.04 -27.71
N LEU A 111 13.95 16.09 -26.83
CA LEU A 111 14.12 16.68 -25.50
C LEU A 111 14.96 15.79 -24.57
N PHE A 112 14.84 14.46 -24.66
CA PHE A 112 15.64 13.53 -23.89
C PHE A 112 17.14 13.66 -24.23
N GLU A 113 17.48 13.69 -25.52
CA GLU A 113 18.86 13.83 -25.98
C GLU A 113 19.48 15.18 -25.57
N ARG A 114 18.67 16.24 -25.53
CA ARG A 114 19.11 17.53 -24.99
C ARG A 114 19.35 17.53 -23.48
N LEU A 115 18.52 16.83 -22.72
CA LEU A 115 18.63 16.76 -21.27
C LEU A 115 19.73 15.78 -20.82
N ARG A 116 19.94 14.71 -21.58
CA ARG A 116 20.84 13.62 -21.26
C ARG A 116 21.66 13.19 -22.50
N PRO A 117 22.59 14.04 -22.97
CA PRO A 117 23.29 13.82 -24.24
C PRO A 117 24.19 12.58 -24.28
N HIS A 118 24.50 11.98 -23.12
CA HIS A 118 25.30 10.77 -23.01
C HIS A 118 24.45 9.51 -22.73
N ALA A 119 23.14 9.62 -22.62
CA ALA A 119 22.23 8.51 -22.40
C ALA A 119 21.63 8.00 -23.71
N VAL A 120 21.37 6.69 -23.77
CA VAL A 120 20.76 6.08 -24.96
C VAL A 120 19.24 6.18 -24.86
N TRP A 121 18.62 6.77 -25.88
CA TRP A 121 17.16 6.72 -26.04
C TRP A 121 16.71 5.31 -26.38
N ASN A 122 15.73 4.80 -25.63
CA ASN A 122 15.13 3.48 -25.85
C ASN A 122 13.69 3.45 -25.33
N ASP A 123 13.00 2.35 -25.56
CA ASP A 123 11.58 2.16 -25.19
C ASP A 123 11.31 2.36 -23.68
N GLY A 124 12.31 2.14 -22.83
CA GLY A 124 12.23 2.40 -21.39
C GLY A 124 12.24 3.88 -21.03
N ALA A 125 12.60 4.77 -21.97
CA ALA A 125 12.60 6.22 -21.76
C ALA A 125 11.29 6.90 -22.23
N TRP A 126 10.29 6.14 -22.73
CA TRP A 126 9.04 6.71 -23.21
C TRP A 126 8.10 7.08 -22.05
N PHE A 127 7.44 8.22 -22.19
CA PHE A 127 6.34 8.58 -21.31
C PHE A 127 5.12 7.71 -21.64
N THR A 128 4.71 6.87 -20.72
CA THR A 128 3.60 5.91 -20.87
C THR A 128 2.45 6.11 -19.88
N PRO A 129 2.62 6.82 -18.73
CA PRO A 129 1.54 7.03 -17.79
C PRO A 129 0.40 7.87 -18.37
N ALA A 130 -0.80 7.74 -17.78
CA ALA A 130 -1.94 8.58 -18.14
C ALA A 130 -1.68 10.07 -17.82
N PRO A 131 -2.30 11.02 -18.58
CA PRO A 131 -2.11 12.45 -18.42
C PRO A 131 -2.25 13.01 -17.00
N PRO A 132 -3.14 12.50 -16.12
CA PRO A 132 -3.25 12.98 -14.75
C PRO A 132 -1.95 12.89 -13.93
N TYR A 133 -1.06 11.95 -14.25
CA TYR A 133 0.24 11.92 -13.60
C TYR A 133 1.13 13.09 -14.05
N ALA A 134 1.12 13.43 -15.32
CA ALA A 134 1.82 14.62 -15.83
C ALA A 134 1.25 15.91 -15.23
N TRP A 135 -0.07 16.02 -15.06
CA TRP A 135 -0.70 17.18 -14.40
C TRP A 135 -0.26 17.34 -12.95
N LEU A 136 -0.14 16.22 -12.21
CA LEU A 136 0.33 16.23 -10.84
C LEU A 136 1.79 16.71 -10.72
N VAL A 137 2.64 16.33 -11.67
CA VAL A 137 4.07 16.70 -11.69
C VAL A 137 4.30 18.10 -12.27
N PHE A 138 3.35 18.63 -13.07
CA PHE A 138 3.47 19.91 -13.75
C PHE A 138 4.04 21.04 -12.86
N PRO A 139 3.50 21.34 -11.66
CA PRO A 139 4.03 22.43 -10.84
C PRO A 139 5.49 22.24 -10.42
N LEU A 140 5.95 20.99 -10.30
CA LEU A 140 7.33 20.70 -9.90
C LEU A 140 8.33 20.98 -11.02
N THR A 141 7.89 20.92 -12.28
CA THR A 141 8.75 21.21 -13.44
C THR A 141 9.23 22.67 -13.49
N LEU A 142 8.53 23.56 -12.79
CA LEU A 142 8.94 24.96 -12.63
C LEU A 142 10.27 25.10 -11.84
N LEU A 143 10.67 24.07 -11.09
CA LEU A 143 11.93 24.02 -10.36
C LEU A 143 13.10 23.48 -11.21
N GLY A 144 12.87 23.26 -12.51
CA GLY A 144 13.80 22.57 -13.39
C GLY A 144 13.81 21.06 -13.20
N ALA A 145 14.51 20.33 -14.07
CA ALA A 145 14.47 18.86 -14.11
C ALA A 145 14.95 18.21 -12.80
N ALA A 146 16.14 18.58 -12.31
CA ALA A 146 16.67 18.07 -11.06
C ALA A 146 15.81 18.49 -9.84
N GLY A 147 15.31 19.73 -9.83
CA GLY A 147 14.40 20.24 -8.79
C GLY A 147 13.11 19.43 -8.73
N ALA A 148 12.52 19.06 -9.87
CA ALA A 148 11.34 18.18 -9.94
C ALA A 148 11.63 16.80 -9.35
N VAL A 149 12.78 16.20 -9.67
CA VAL A 149 13.21 14.88 -9.15
C VAL A 149 13.31 14.92 -7.62
N TYR A 150 14.05 15.86 -7.04
CA TYR A 150 14.22 15.93 -5.58
C TYR A 150 12.92 16.28 -4.86
N SER A 151 12.08 17.14 -5.46
CA SER A 151 10.76 17.45 -4.89
C SER A 151 9.84 16.22 -4.88
N TRP A 152 9.81 15.46 -5.98
CA TRP A 152 9.03 14.22 -6.02
C TRP A 152 9.53 13.15 -5.06
N LEU A 153 10.85 13.04 -4.89
CA LEU A 153 11.44 12.15 -3.89
C LEU A 153 11.00 12.53 -2.47
N ALA A 154 11.02 13.83 -2.14
CA ALA A 154 10.52 14.32 -0.86
C ALA A 154 9.03 14.01 -0.68
N ILE A 155 8.19 14.23 -1.70
CA ILE A 155 6.76 13.88 -1.71
C ILE A 155 6.58 12.38 -1.49
N SER A 156 7.39 11.54 -2.12
CA SER A 156 7.33 10.08 -1.98
C SER A 156 7.65 9.65 -0.54
N LEU A 157 8.70 10.20 0.07
CA LEU A 157 9.05 9.91 1.47
C LEU A 157 7.97 10.40 2.44
N LEU A 158 7.45 11.61 2.25
CA LEU A 158 6.33 12.14 3.05
C LEU A 158 5.08 11.27 2.89
N SER A 159 4.82 10.75 1.69
CA SER A 159 3.72 9.82 1.41
C SER A 159 3.88 8.51 2.18
N LEU A 160 5.09 7.95 2.24
CA LEU A 160 5.35 6.76 3.05
C LEU A 160 5.11 7.03 4.53
N VAL A 161 5.59 8.17 5.05
CA VAL A 161 5.37 8.57 6.45
C VAL A 161 3.87 8.75 6.72
N ALA A 162 3.13 9.39 5.81
CA ALA A 162 1.68 9.55 5.92
C ALA A 162 0.95 8.20 5.92
N ALA A 163 1.29 7.30 5.00
CA ALA A 163 0.74 5.95 4.95
C ALA A 163 1.03 5.17 6.24
N TRP A 164 2.27 5.23 6.73
CA TRP A 164 2.69 4.64 8.00
C TRP A 164 1.89 5.21 9.18
N TRP A 165 1.78 6.53 9.25
CA TRP A 165 1.03 7.20 10.32
C TRP A 165 -0.44 6.78 10.36
N VAL A 166 -1.03 6.54 9.21
CA VAL A 166 -2.44 6.20 9.07
C VAL A 166 -2.70 4.70 9.27
N ALA A 167 -1.86 3.83 8.67
CA ALA A 167 -2.16 2.42 8.48
C ALA A 167 -1.27 1.45 9.26
N ALA A 168 -0.04 1.82 9.68
CA ALA A 168 0.85 0.88 10.34
C ALA A 168 0.28 0.35 11.67
N PRO A 169 0.37 -0.97 11.93
CA PRO A 169 -0.12 -1.58 13.15
C PRO A 169 0.80 -1.31 14.35
N GLY A 170 0.30 -1.57 15.55
CA GLY A 170 1.06 -1.44 16.80
C GLY A 170 1.18 -0.01 17.31
N GLN A 171 1.98 0.16 18.37
CA GLN A 171 2.25 1.43 19.04
C GLN A 171 3.74 1.53 19.38
N GLY A 172 4.21 2.75 19.69
CA GLY A 172 5.57 3.00 20.13
C GLY A 172 6.63 2.40 19.20
N ARG A 173 7.62 1.70 19.77
CA ARG A 173 8.74 1.09 19.04
C ARG A 173 8.31 0.10 17.95
N ALA A 174 7.29 -0.73 18.22
CA ALA A 174 6.78 -1.69 17.24
C ALA A 174 6.27 -0.99 15.97
N ARG A 175 5.64 0.17 16.11
CA ARG A 175 5.15 0.95 14.97
C ARG A 175 6.31 1.57 14.18
N VAL A 176 7.38 2.00 14.84
CA VAL A 176 8.60 2.49 14.18
C VAL A 176 9.27 1.38 13.36
N LEU A 177 9.33 0.14 13.90
CA LEU A 177 9.87 -1.00 13.16
C LEU A 177 9.13 -1.28 11.86
N TRP A 178 7.82 -1.01 11.78
CA TRP A 178 7.07 -1.10 10.52
C TRP A 178 7.53 -0.08 9.48
N LEU A 179 7.87 1.14 9.88
CA LEU A 179 8.41 2.14 8.97
C LEU A 179 9.81 1.75 8.50
N LEU A 180 10.67 1.35 9.45
CA LEU A 180 12.03 0.92 9.11
C LEU A 180 12.02 -0.32 8.22
N GLY A 181 11.17 -1.32 8.51
CA GLY A 181 11.00 -2.50 7.66
C GLY A 181 10.51 -2.16 6.26
N ALA A 182 9.58 -1.21 6.12
CA ALA A 182 9.13 -0.74 4.82
C ALA A 182 10.26 -0.05 4.04
N LEU A 183 11.03 0.84 4.70
CA LEU A 183 12.16 1.52 4.08
C LEU A 183 13.33 0.58 3.75
N ALA A 184 13.56 -0.46 4.55
CA ALA A 184 14.62 -1.43 4.29
C ALA A 184 14.29 -2.36 3.12
N TRP A 185 13.01 -2.52 2.77
CA TRP A 185 12.60 -3.44 1.72
C TRP A 185 13.00 -2.96 0.34
N TYR A 186 13.74 -3.79 -0.40
CA TYR A 186 14.37 -3.41 -1.66
C TYR A 186 13.40 -2.82 -2.70
N PRO A 187 12.17 -3.35 -2.93
CA PRO A 187 11.21 -2.72 -3.84
C PRO A 187 10.87 -1.27 -3.50
N VAL A 188 10.90 -0.88 -2.21
CA VAL A 188 10.68 0.50 -1.79
C VAL A 188 11.87 1.39 -2.13
N LEU A 189 13.09 0.94 -1.81
CA LEU A 189 14.32 1.67 -2.15
C LEU A 189 14.49 1.79 -3.67
N TYR A 190 14.21 0.73 -4.40
CA TYR A 190 14.25 0.73 -5.86
C TYR A 190 13.18 1.68 -6.45
N GLY A 191 11.97 1.70 -5.88
CA GLY A 191 10.93 2.66 -6.25
C GLY A 191 11.32 4.12 -5.98
N LEU A 192 12.09 4.38 -4.90
CA LEU A 192 12.66 5.70 -4.61
C LEU A 192 13.78 6.07 -5.60
N SER A 193 14.64 5.14 -5.99
CA SER A 193 15.72 5.42 -6.96
C SER A 193 15.18 5.76 -8.35
N LEU A 194 14.09 5.09 -8.76
CA LEU A 194 13.38 5.38 -10.00
C LEU A 194 12.41 6.56 -9.89
N VAL A 195 12.26 7.15 -8.69
CA VAL A 195 11.39 8.30 -8.42
C VAL A 195 9.93 8.06 -8.86
N GLN A 196 9.47 6.83 -8.62
CA GLN A 196 8.15 6.32 -9.02
C GLN A 196 7.01 6.75 -8.08
N PRO A 197 5.74 6.81 -8.56
CA PRO A 197 4.59 7.21 -7.75
C PRO A 197 4.08 6.12 -6.79
N GLY A 198 4.75 4.97 -6.66
CA GLY A 198 4.30 3.83 -5.84
C GLY A 198 4.00 4.19 -4.38
N LEU A 199 4.86 5.01 -3.74
CA LEU A 199 4.64 5.46 -2.37
C LEU A 199 3.49 6.48 -2.25
N VAL A 200 3.30 7.33 -3.25
CA VAL A 200 2.14 8.23 -3.33
C VAL A 200 0.86 7.42 -3.43
N MET A 201 0.85 6.38 -4.27
CA MET A 201 -0.28 5.45 -4.39
C MET A 201 -0.56 4.70 -3.08
N THR A 202 0.49 4.30 -2.37
CA THR A 202 0.39 3.67 -1.05
C THR A 202 -0.30 4.61 -0.05
N ALA A 203 0.05 5.90 -0.06
CA ALA A 203 -0.59 6.91 0.79
C ALA A 203 -2.05 7.15 0.39
N ILE A 204 -2.36 7.28 -0.90
CA ILE A 204 -3.74 7.42 -1.42
C ILE A 204 -4.60 6.26 -0.92
N ALA A 205 -4.16 5.02 -1.10
CA ALA A 205 -4.90 3.84 -0.67
C ALA A 205 -5.03 3.75 0.87
N ALA A 206 -3.98 4.13 1.63
CA ALA A 206 -4.01 4.16 3.09
C ALA A 206 -5.00 5.18 3.63
N VAL A 207 -5.00 6.40 3.08
CA VAL A 207 -5.93 7.47 3.46
C VAL A 207 -7.35 7.09 3.07
N ALA A 208 -7.57 6.53 1.87
CA ALA A 208 -8.87 6.03 1.45
C ALA A 208 -9.41 4.95 2.40
N TRP A 209 -8.58 3.96 2.75
CA TRP A 209 -8.94 2.97 3.76
C TRP A 209 -9.34 3.63 5.08
N ARG A 210 -8.53 4.54 5.61
CA ARG A 210 -8.78 5.19 6.89
C ARG A 210 -10.06 6.02 6.91
N LEU A 211 -10.35 6.74 5.83
CA LEU A 211 -11.58 7.49 5.67
C LEU A 211 -12.80 6.56 5.64
N GLY A 212 -12.69 5.42 4.95
CA GLY A 212 -13.72 4.39 4.95
C GLY A 212 -14.00 3.81 6.34
N GLU A 213 -12.97 3.48 7.11
CA GLU A 213 -13.06 3.06 8.51
C GLU A 213 -13.68 4.16 9.40
N SER A 214 -13.39 5.43 9.13
CA SER A 214 -13.90 6.58 9.86
C SER A 214 -15.32 6.98 9.44
N ARG A 215 -16.08 6.10 8.78
CA ARG A 215 -17.44 6.31 8.27
C ARG A 215 -17.59 7.48 7.30
N ARG A 216 -16.55 7.79 6.53
CA ARG A 216 -16.54 8.81 5.47
C ARG A 216 -16.36 8.17 4.09
N PRO A 217 -17.27 7.26 3.65
CA PRO A 217 -17.06 6.45 2.46
C PRO A 217 -16.99 7.26 1.17
N PHE A 218 -17.71 8.38 1.06
CA PHE A 218 -17.64 9.23 -0.12
C PHE A 218 -16.28 9.91 -0.27
N LEU A 219 -15.69 10.41 0.82
CA LEU A 219 -14.33 10.96 0.80
C LEU A 219 -13.28 9.86 0.53
N ALA A 220 -13.50 8.66 1.08
CA ALA A 220 -12.64 7.51 0.79
C ALA A 220 -12.60 7.20 -0.70
N GLY A 221 -13.76 7.20 -1.35
CA GLY A 221 -13.86 6.98 -2.80
C GLY A 221 -13.24 8.11 -3.61
N ALA A 222 -13.47 9.37 -3.23
CA ALA A 222 -12.87 10.52 -3.92
C ALA A 222 -11.33 10.46 -3.88
N VAL A 223 -10.74 10.16 -2.71
CA VAL A 223 -9.30 9.98 -2.58
C VAL A 223 -8.82 8.78 -3.39
N LEU A 224 -9.53 7.64 -3.35
CA LEU A 224 -9.17 6.46 -4.13
C LEU A 224 -9.26 6.73 -5.64
N GLY A 225 -10.11 7.66 -6.10
CA GLY A 225 -10.22 8.09 -7.49
C GLY A 225 -8.91 8.64 -8.06
N LEU A 226 -8.03 9.19 -7.21
CA LEU A 226 -6.70 9.64 -7.62
C LEU A 226 -5.78 8.48 -8.03
N SER A 227 -6.20 7.23 -7.82
CA SER A 227 -5.44 6.05 -8.25
C SER A 227 -5.29 5.92 -9.77
N VAL A 228 -5.97 6.73 -10.56
CA VAL A 228 -5.79 6.84 -12.01
C VAL A 228 -4.33 7.17 -12.43
N ILE A 229 -3.53 7.72 -11.51
CA ILE A 229 -2.10 8.00 -11.73
C ILE A 229 -1.32 6.71 -12.02
N LYS A 230 -1.65 5.61 -11.33
CA LYS A 230 -1.06 4.27 -11.53
C LYS A 230 -2.09 3.19 -11.18
N PRO A 231 -3.11 2.99 -12.05
CA PRO A 231 -4.31 2.22 -11.71
C PRO A 231 -4.04 0.74 -11.48
N GLN A 232 -3.00 0.17 -12.10
CA GLN A 232 -2.66 -1.24 -11.94
C GLN A 232 -2.39 -1.63 -10.47
N LEU A 233 -1.89 -0.72 -9.63
CA LEU A 233 -1.59 -1.00 -8.23
C LEU A 233 -2.83 -1.34 -7.39
N VAL A 234 -3.99 -0.91 -7.83
CA VAL A 234 -5.29 -1.13 -7.16
C VAL A 234 -6.36 -1.66 -8.11
N LEU A 235 -5.95 -2.27 -9.22
CA LEU A 235 -6.83 -2.71 -10.33
C LEU A 235 -8.04 -3.54 -9.86
N VAL A 236 -7.82 -4.47 -8.94
CA VAL A 236 -8.85 -5.40 -8.44
C VAL A 236 -9.60 -4.84 -7.23
N LEU A 237 -9.05 -3.84 -6.55
CA LEU A 237 -9.67 -3.28 -5.34
C LEU A 237 -11.09 -2.76 -5.56
N PRO A 238 -11.42 -2.02 -6.64
CA PRO A 238 -12.80 -1.61 -6.91
C PRO A 238 -13.76 -2.79 -7.08
N VAL A 239 -13.32 -3.86 -7.73
CA VAL A 239 -14.12 -5.08 -7.93
C VAL A 239 -14.39 -5.77 -6.59
N VAL A 240 -13.37 -5.88 -5.73
CA VAL A 240 -13.49 -6.42 -4.36
C VAL A 240 -14.49 -5.58 -3.54
N LEU A 241 -14.37 -4.25 -3.59
CA LEU A 241 -15.28 -3.35 -2.87
C LEU A 241 -16.72 -3.43 -3.40
N LEU A 242 -16.92 -3.56 -4.71
CA LEU A 242 -18.22 -3.75 -5.32
C LEU A 242 -18.87 -5.05 -4.84
N THR A 243 -18.15 -6.16 -4.95
CA THR A 243 -18.61 -7.49 -4.53
C THR A 243 -18.94 -7.53 -3.03
N ALA A 244 -18.19 -6.79 -2.22
CA ALA A 244 -18.45 -6.64 -0.78
C ALA A 244 -19.56 -5.62 -0.45
N GLY A 245 -20.23 -5.03 -1.43
CA GLY A 245 -21.33 -4.07 -1.23
C GLY A 245 -20.89 -2.70 -0.73
N ARG A 246 -19.62 -2.31 -0.94
CA ARG A 246 -19.07 -1.00 -0.52
C ARG A 246 -19.30 0.10 -1.57
N TRP A 247 -20.47 0.13 -2.20
CA TRP A 247 -20.82 1.02 -3.32
C TRP A 247 -20.64 2.52 -3.01
N ARG A 248 -20.80 2.92 -1.72
CA ARG A 248 -20.59 4.32 -1.30
C ARG A 248 -19.16 4.81 -1.45
N ILE A 249 -18.17 3.90 -1.50
CA ILE A 249 -16.77 4.22 -1.85
C ILE A 249 -16.62 4.26 -3.36
N LEU A 250 -17.29 3.36 -4.08
CA LEU A 250 -17.13 3.21 -5.52
C LEU A 250 -17.73 4.33 -6.35
N LEU A 251 -18.87 4.91 -5.92
CA LEU A 251 -19.50 5.99 -6.67
C LEU A 251 -18.57 7.19 -6.88
N PRO A 252 -17.99 7.81 -5.81
CA PRO A 252 -17.07 8.92 -6.01
C PRO A 252 -15.75 8.51 -6.64
N TRP A 253 -15.26 7.26 -6.40
CA TRP A 253 -14.11 6.73 -7.12
C TRP A 253 -14.35 6.70 -8.64
N ALA A 254 -15.48 6.15 -9.08
CA ALA A 254 -15.84 6.08 -10.49
C ALA A 254 -16.07 7.47 -11.09
N ALA A 255 -16.72 8.39 -10.34
CA ALA A 255 -16.96 9.76 -10.79
C ALA A 255 -15.65 10.52 -11.01
N ILE A 256 -14.71 10.47 -10.05
CA ILE A 256 -13.39 11.11 -10.18
C ILE A 256 -12.58 10.45 -11.31
N GLY A 257 -12.55 9.11 -11.37
CA GLY A 257 -11.86 8.39 -12.43
C GLY A 257 -12.41 8.73 -13.82
N ALA A 258 -13.73 8.76 -13.98
CA ALA A 258 -14.37 9.14 -15.24
C ALA A 258 -14.11 10.61 -15.60
N ALA A 259 -14.16 11.53 -14.63
CA ALA A 259 -13.85 12.93 -14.87
C ALA A 259 -12.40 13.11 -15.35
N LEU A 260 -11.44 12.46 -14.68
CA LEU A 260 -10.02 12.53 -15.07
C LEU A 260 -9.78 11.86 -16.43
N ALA A 261 -10.46 10.75 -16.74
CA ALA A 261 -10.38 10.11 -18.05
C ALA A 261 -10.95 11.01 -19.15
N LEU A 262 -12.11 11.63 -18.91
CA LEU A 262 -12.71 12.58 -19.85
C LEU A 262 -11.80 13.77 -20.10
N LEU A 263 -11.27 14.39 -19.03
CA LEU A 263 -10.33 15.50 -19.15
C LEU A 263 -9.07 15.08 -19.92
N SER A 264 -8.59 13.84 -19.72
CA SER A 264 -7.44 13.31 -20.46
C SER A 264 -7.74 13.21 -21.96
N VAL A 265 -8.91 12.69 -22.33
CA VAL A 265 -9.33 12.58 -23.74
C VAL A 265 -9.46 13.97 -24.37
N LEU A 266 -10.06 14.94 -23.64
CA LEU A 266 -10.20 16.31 -24.13
C LEU A 266 -8.84 17.02 -24.27
N ALA A 267 -7.91 16.81 -23.34
CA ALA A 267 -6.57 17.41 -23.40
C ALA A 267 -5.72 16.82 -24.53
N LEU A 268 -5.81 15.52 -24.77
CA LEU A 268 -5.05 14.83 -25.82
C LEU A 268 -5.60 15.09 -27.23
N GLY A 269 -6.90 15.26 -27.35
CA GLY A 269 -7.55 15.30 -28.67
C GLY A 269 -7.37 13.97 -29.44
N SER A 270 -7.69 13.96 -30.71
CA SER A 270 -7.61 12.73 -31.53
C SER A 270 -6.17 12.25 -31.76
N THR A 271 -5.25 13.17 -32.05
CA THR A 271 -3.84 12.85 -32.33
C THR A 271 -3.14 12.30 -31.09
N GLY A 272 -3.20 13.00 -29.97
CA GLY A 272 -2.55 12.54 -28.73
C GLY A 272 -3.14 11.25 -28.19
N LEU A 273 -4.46 11.00 -28.42
CA LEU A 273 -5.09 9.74 -28.07
C LEU A 273 -4.59 8.58 -28.92
N GLN A 274 -4.41 8.78 -30.23
CA GLN A 274 -3.82 7.77 -31.13
C GLN A 274 -2.38 7.43 -30.71
N ASP A 275 -1.56 8.44 -30.46
CA ASP A 275 -0.17 8.25 -29.99
C ASP A 275 -0.14 7.51 -28.63
N TYR A 276 -1.04 7.84 -27.70
CA TYR A 276 -1.16 7.16 -26.42
C TYR A 276 -1.51 5.67 -26.59
N VAL A 277 -2.52 5.35 -27.40
CA VAL A 277 -2.93 3.97 -27.68
C VAL A 277 -1.80 3.19 -28.34
N ALA A 278 -1.10 3.77 -29.30
CA ALA A 278 0.06 3.16 -29.94
C ALA A 278 1.20 2.87 -28.95
N THR A 279 1.50 3.84 -28.05
CA THR A 279 2.48 3.68 -26.97
C THR A 279 2.11 2.53 -26.04
N LEU A 280 0.86 2.45 -25.58
CA LEU A 280 0.39 1.37 -24.73
C LEU A 280 0.44 0.01 -25.40
N ALA A 281 0.08 -0.08 -26.68
CA ALA A 281 0.13 -1.31 -27.47
C ALA A 281 1.57 -1.83 -27.59
N HIS A 282 2.53 -0.94 -27.84
CA HIS A 282 3.96 -1.28 -27.90
C HIS A 282 4.46 -1.78 -26.55
N GLN A 283 4.20 -1.02 -25.47
CA GLN A 283 4.61 -1.39 -24.10
C GLN A 283 4.04 -2.74 -23.66
N GLY A 284 2.81 -3.08 -24.06
CA GLY A 284 2.19 -4.37 -23.77
C GLY A 284 2.94 -5.56 -24.40
N GLN A 285 3.76 -5.34 -25.42
CA GLN A 285 4.55 -6.39 -26.10
C GLN A 285 5.93 -6.60 -25.44
N MET A 286 6.41 -5.67 -24.63
CA MET A 286 7.74 -5.74 -24.02
C MET A 286 7.83 -6.85 -22.98
N ALA A 287 8.86 -7.71 -23.12
CA ALA A 287 9.08 -8.83 -22.19
C ALA A 287 9.34 -8.37 -20.75
N ASN A 288 10.09 -7.27 -20.57
CA ASN A 288 10.43 -6.73 -19.25
C ASN A 288 9.19 -6.32 -18.43
N ASN A 289 8.12 -5.87 -19.09
CA ASN A 289 6.88 -5.47 -18.45
C ASN A 289 6.10 -6.65 -17.86
N ARG A 290 6.42 -7.87 -18.26
CA ARG A 290 5.77 -9.12 -17.82
C ARG A 290 6.60 -9.90 -16.80
N TYR A 291 7.84 -9.52 -16.55
CA TYR A 291 8.78 -10.29 -15.71
C TYR A 291 8.24 -10.53 -14.29
N PHE A 292 7.52 -9.58 -13.71
CA PHE A 292 6.94 -9.69 -12.36
C PHE A 292 5.44 -10.01 -12.36
N THR A 293 4.90 -10.55 -13.46
CA THR A 293 3.50 -10.95 -13.59
C THR A 293 3.36 -12.47 -13.72
N LEU A 294 2.13 -12.98 -13.66
CA LEU A 294 1.87 -14.40 -13.94
C LEU A 294 2.26 -14.81 -15.36
N ALA A 295 2.35 -13.87 -16.30
CA ALA A 295 2.83 -14.13 -17.66
C ALA A 295 4.34 -14.54 -17.70
N TYR A 296 5.10 -14.31 -16.64
CA TYR A 296 6.43 -14.89 -16.46
C TYR A 296 6.37 -16.42 -16.46
N LEU A 297 5.34 -17.01 -15.87
CA LEU A 297 5.15 -18.46 -15.78
C LEU A 297 4.50 -19.06 -17.03
N THR A 298 3.59 -18.32 -17.64
CA THR A 298 2.75 -18.81 -18.75
C THR A 298 3.31 -18.47 -20.13
N GLY A 299 4.33 -17.64 -20.18
CA GLY A 299 4.87 -17.07 -21.41
C GLY A 299 3.98 -15.97 -22.02
N PRO A 300 4.41 -15.40 -23.16
CA PRO A 300 3.59 -14.45 -23.91
C PRO A 300 2.38 -15.14 -24.53
N GLY A 301 1.21 -14.47 -24.48
CA GLY A 301 0.01 -14.97 -25.13
C GLY A 301 -1.22 -15.04 -24.23
N PRO A 302 -2.30 -15.73 -24.68
CA PRO A 302 -3.60 -15.71 -24.02
C PRO A 302 -3.60 -16.34 -22.63
N LEU A 303 -2.69 -17.27 -22.34
CA LEU A 303 -2.61 -17.92 -21.02
C LEU A 303 -2.34 -16.92 -19.87
N GLY A 304 -1.54 -15.87 -20.12
CA GLY A 304 -1.32 -14.80 -19.16
C GLY A 304 -2.61 -14.06 -18.80
N TYR A 305 -3.44 -13.76 -19.78
CA TYR A 305 -4.75 -13.12 -19.56
C TYR A 305 -5.74 -14.06 -18.87
N VAL A 306 -5.72 -15.36 -19.20
CA VAL A 306 -6.53 -16.38 -18.50
C VAL A 306 -6.11 -16.45 -17.03
N ALA A 307 -4.83 -16.48 -16.73
CA ALA A 307 -4.33 -16.47 -15.35
C ALA A 307 -4.77 -15.20 -14.59
N SER A 308 -4.67 -14.02 -15.22
CA SER A 308 -5.16 -12.77 -14.63
C SER A 308 -6.67 -12.80 -14.38
N GLY A 309 -7.45 -13.35 -15.32
CA GLY A 309 -8.89 -13.58 -15.15
C GLY A 309 -9.23 -14.54 -14.02
N ALA A 310 -8.45 -15.61 -13.87
CA ALA A 310 -8.60 -16.55 -12.76
C ALA A 310 -8.34 -15.89 -11.39
N VAL A 311 -7.29 -15.07 -11.27
CA VAL A 311 -7.02 -14.27 -10.06
C VAL A 311 -8.20 -13.33 -9.76
N MET A 312 -8.74 -12.66 -10.79
CA MET A 312 -9.91 -11.80 -10.63
C MET A 312 -11.12 -12.58 -10.10
N ALA A 313 -11.40 -13.76 -10.66
CA ALA A 313 -12.49 -14.63 -10.21
C ALA A 313 -12.27 -15.07 -8.75
N VAL A 314 -11.05 -15.48 -8.37
CA VAL A 314 -10.68 -15.83 -7.00
C VAL A 314 -10.89 -14.64 -6.05
N ALA A 315 -10.50 -13.44 -6.47
CA ALA A 315 -10.71 -12.23 -5.67
C ALA A 315 -12.19 -11.89 -5.48
N VAL A 316 -13.03 -12.07 -6.52
CA VAL A 316 -14.49 -11.91 -6.43
C VAL A 316 -15.09 -12.90 -5.44
N VAL A 317 -14.75 -14.19 -5.55
CA VAL A 317 -15.20 -15.21 -4.59
C VAL A 317 -14.74 -14.86 -3.17
N GLY A 318 -13.46 -14.50 -3.01
CA GLY A 318 -12.91 -14.08 -1.72
C GLY A 318 -13.62 -12.87 -1.13
N ALA A 319 -13.91 -11.85 -1.95
CA ALA A 319 -14.67 -10.67 -1.55
C ALA A 319 -16.11 -11.02 -1.10
N TYR A 320 -16.79 -11.89 -1.84
CA TYR A 320 -18.13 -12.33 -1.48
C TYR A 320 -18.14 -13.11 -0.14
N LEU A 321 -17.21 -14.03 0.03
CA LEU A 321 -17.06 -14.79 1.27
C LEU A 321 -16.71 -13.89 2.46
N ASN A 322 -15.92 -12.85 2.23
CA ASN A 322 -15.48 -11.88 3.24
C ASN A 322 -16.27 -10.56 3.23
N ARG A 323 -17.48 -10.49 2.62
CA ARG A 323 -18.25 -9.23 2.49
C ARG A 323 -18.58 -8.55 3.82
N ARG A 324 -18.61 -9.32 4.91
CA ARG A 324 -18.82 -8.82 6.29
C ARG A 324 -17.52 -8.60 7.06
N ALA A 325 -16.38 -8.89 6.47
CA ALA A 325 -15.08 -8.68 7.11
C ALA A 325 -14.71 -7.20 7.23
N SER A 326 -13.62 -6.92 7.92
CA SER A 326 -13.06 -5.58 8.08
C SER A 326 -12.71 -4.96 6.71
N LEU A 327 -12.81 -3.63 6.63
CA LEU A 327 -12.38 -2.92 5.43
C LEU A 327 -10.87 -3.11 5.18
N ALA A 328 -10.08 -3.27 6.25
CA ALA A 328 -8.66 -3.58 6.15
C ALA A 328 -8.40 -4.87 5.36
N ARG A 329 -9.19 -5.93 5.63
CA ARG A 329 -9.08 -7.20 4.91
C ARG A 329 -9.47 -7.06 3.43
N LEU A 330 -10.54 -6.32 3.13
CA LEU A 330 -10.98 -6.09 1.75
C LEU A 330 -9.95 -5.28 0.95
N PHE A 331 -9.35 -4.25 1.56
CA PHE A 331 -8.28 -3.49 0.91
C PHE A 331 -7.03 -4.37 0.69
N ALA A 332 -6.60 -5.13 1.69
CA ALA A 332 -5.49 -6.06 1.53
C ALA A 332 -5.76 -7.09 0.41
N LEU A 333 -6.97 -7.68 0.37
CA LEU A 333 -7.40 -8.60 -0.69
C LEU A 333 -7.33 -7.95 -2.08
N GLY A 334 -7.89 -6.75 -2.22
CA GLY A 334 -7.90 -6.03 -3.49
C GLY A 334 -6.50 -5.68 -3.97
N ILE A 335 -5.61 -5.21 -3.09
CA ILE A 335 -4.22 -4.86 -3.43
C ILE A 335 -3.41 -6.11 -3.81
N VAL A 336 -3.47 -7.18 -2.99
CA VAL A 336 -2.74 -8.43 -3.26
C VAL A 336 -3.23 -9.08 -4.55
N ALA A 337 -4.54 -9.09 -4.81
CA ALA A 337 -5.09 -9.59 -6.06
C ALA A 337 -4.68 -8.72 -7.25
N SER A 338 -4.57 -7.39 -7.09
CA SER A 338 -4.09 -6.49 -8.16
C SER A 338 -2.67 -6.84 -8.60
N THR A 339 -1.80 -7.17 -7.65
CA THR A 339 -0.40 -7.55 -7.93
C THR A 339 -0.31 -8.78 -8.84
N LEU A 340 -1.21 -9.75 -8.67
CA LEU A 340 -1.22 -10.98 -9.48
C LEU A 340 -2.05 -10.84 -10.77
N ALA A 341 -3.12 -10.04 -10.76
CA ALA A 341 -4.00 -9.86 -11.91
C ALA A 341 -3.45 -8.89 -12.95
N ALA A 342 -2.52 -8.03 -12.59
CA ALA A 342 -1.94 -7.08 -13.52
C ALA A 342 -1.10 -7.79 -14.60
N THR A 343 -1.25 -7.35 -15.84
CA THR A 343 -0.48 -7.84 -17.00
C THR A 343 0.81 -7.06 -17.22
N TYR A 344 0.98 -5.98 -16.47
CA TYR A 344 2.13 -5.09 -16.45
C TYR A 344 2.50 -4.83 -14.99
N TRP A 345 3.72 -5.20 -14.58
CA TRP A 345 4.19 -5.05 -13.21
C TRP A 345 5.71 -5.02 -13.15
N HIS A 346 6.24 -4.06 -12.40
CA HIS A 346 7.66 -3.93 -12.15
C HIS A 346 8.00 -4.12 -10.68
N LEU A 347 9.28 -4.28 -10.35
CA LEU A 347 9.74 -4.49 -8.99
C LEU A 347 9.30 -3.38 -8.03
N GLN A 348 9.39 -2.11 -8.46
CA GLN A 348 8.97 -0.95 -7.68
C GLN A 348 7.46 -0.92 -7.40
N ASP A 349 6.65 -1.64 -8.16
CA ASP A 349 5.21 -1.70 -7.98
C ASP A 349 4.81 -2.52 -6.75
N PHE A 350 5.67 -3.45 -6.31
CA PHE A 350 5.46 -4.18 -5.07
C PHE A 350 5.42 -3.27 -3.82
N THR A 351 5.89 -2.04 -3.89
CA THR A 351 5.80 -1.05 -2.82
C THR A 351 4.40 -0.95 -2.20
N ILE A 352 3.34 -1.12 -2.99
CA ILE A 352 1.96 -1.09 -2.49
C ILE A 352 1.64 -2.23 -1.50
N LEU A 353 2.39 -3.35 -1.57
CA LEU A 353 2.23 -4.48 -0.65
C LEU A 353 2.62 -4.14 0.80
N VAL A 354 3.39 -3.07 1.01
CA VAL A 354 3.66 -2.54 2.36
C VAL A 354 2.34 -2.20 3.06
N LEU A 355 1.44 -1.50 2.37
CA LEU A 355 0.11 -1.20 2.91
C LEU A 355 -0.70 -2.48 3.14
N ALA A 356 -0.73 -3.38 2.16
CA ALA A 356 -1.44 -4.64 2.30
C ALA A 356 -0.96 -5.44 3.52
N ALA A 357 0.37 -5.47 3.78
CA ALA A 357 0.96 -6.13 4.94
C ALA A 357 0.52 -5.47 6.26
N TRP A 358 0.53 -4.14 6.32
CA TRP A 358 0.05 -3.43 7.51
C TRP A 358 -1.43 -3.69 7.79
N LEU A 359 -2.28 -3.66 6.77
CA LEU A 359 -3.71 -3.93 6.90
C LEU A 359 -3.99 -5.40 7.26
N PHE A 360 -3.25 -6.34 6.65
CA PHE A 360 -3.34 -7.76 7.00
C PHE A 360 -2.93 -8.01 8.46
N TRP A 361 -1.88 -7.34 8.94
CA TRP A 361 -1.43 -7.48 10.32
C TRP A 361 -2.44 -6.92 11.33
N ARG A 362 -3.13 -5.82 10.99
CA ARG A 362 -4.23 -5.26 11.79
C ARG A 362 -5.41 -6.22 11.92
N ASP A 363 -5.60 -7.10 10.96
CA ASP A 363 -6.62 -8.13 10.99
C ASP A 363 -6.22 -9.33 11.87
N HIS A 364 -5.12 -9.25 12.64
CA HIS A 364 -4.62 -10.27 13.58
C HIS A 364 -4.51 -11.68 13.00
N PRO A 365 -3.77 -11.91 11.89
CA PRO A 365 -3.59 -13.22 11.31
C PRO A 365 -2.87 -14.18 12.28
N PRO A 366 -3.09 -15.50 12.20
CA PRO A 366 -2.37 -16.49 13.00
C PRO A 366 -0.87 -16.45 12.70
N ALA A 367 -0.04 -16.89 13.67
CA ALA A 367 1.41 -16.77 13.58
C ALA A 367 2.02 -17.40 12.32
N TRP A 368 1.50 -18.55 11.90
CA TRP A 368 1.99 -19.25 10.70
C TRP A 368 1.72 -18.45 9.41
N GLN A 369 0.57 -17.76 9.28
CA GLN A 369 0.31 -16.88 8.14
C GLN A 369 1.25 -15.68 8.14
N ARG A 370 1.59 -15.14 9.33
CA ARG A 370 2.58 -14.06 9.45
C ARG A 370 3.96 -14.54 8.99
N ALA A 371 4.35 -15.77 9.37
CA ALA A 371 5.61 -16.35 8.95
C ALA A 371 5.67 -16.55 7.41
N CYS A 372 4.56 -16.97 6.79
CA CYS A 372 4.49 -17.11 5.33
C CYS A 372 4.67 -15.78 4.57
N LEU A 373 4.37 -14.62 5.17
CA LEU A 373 4.68 -13.32 4.55
C LEU A 373 6.19 -13.11 4.35
N LEU A 374 7.05 -13.77 5.13
CA LEU A 374 8.49 -13.71 4.93
C LEU A 374 8.89 -14.18 3.53
N VAL A 375 8.15 -15.12 2.93
CA VAL A 375 8.38 -15.55 1.54
C VAL A 375 8.21 -14.38 0.57
N THR A 376 7.19 -13.54 0.77
CA THR A 376 6.98 -12.33 -0.04
C THR A 376 8.08 -11.29 0.20
N VAL A 377 8.46 -11.06 1.47
CA VAL A 377 9.49 -10.07 1.83
C VAL A 377 10.84 -10.48 1.26
N VAL A 378 11.29 -11.70 1.56
CA VAL A 378 12.57 -12.24 1.07
C VAL A 378 12.54 -12.35 -0.46
N GLY A 379 11.42 -12.80 -1.03
CA GLY A 379 11.23 -12.86 -2.48
C GLY A 379 11.40 -11.50 -3.15
N GLY A 380 10.92 -10.42 -2.52
CA GLY A 380 11.09 -9.05 -3.01
C GLY A 380 12.54 -8.57 -3.00
N GLU A 381 13.35 -8.99 -2.00
CA GLU A 381 14.77 -8.64 -1.91
C GLU A 381 15.59 -9.23 -3.08
N PHE A 382 15.26 -10.44 -3.54
CA PHE A 382 16.02 -11.15 -4.54
C PHE A 382 15.37 -11.19 -5.93
N ALA A 383 14.18 -10.61 -6.08
CA ALA A 383 13.33 -10.76 -7.26
C ALA A 383 13.99 -10.25 -8.56
N TRP A 384 14.80 -9.20 -8.49
CA TRP A 384 15.50 -8.64 -9.66
C TRP A 384 16.76 -9.40 -10.02
N GLY A 385 17.58 -9.72 -9.02
CA GLY A 385 18.91 -10.31 -9.25
C GLY A 385 18.90 -11.81 -9.47
N VAL A 386 17.80 -12.52 -9.08
CA VAL A 386 17.75 -14.00 -9.12
C VAL A 386 16.53 -14.47 -9.91
N THR A 387 15.31 -14.28 -9.39
CA THR A 387 14.05 -14.73 -10.02
C THR A 387 12.83 -14.11 -9.32
N PRO A 388 11.75 -13.81 -10.05
CA PRO A 388 10.51 -13.31 -9.46
C PRO A 388 9.68 -14.41 -8.76
N LEU A 389 10.05 -15.70 -8.90
CA LEU A 389 9.24 -16.82 -8.39
C LEU A 389 8.93 -16.74 -6.89
N PRO A 390 9.89 -16.47 -5.98
CA PRO A 390 9.59 -16.45 -4.55
C PRO A 390 8.56 -15.36 -4.19
N VAL A 391 8.65 -14.16 -4.77
CA VAL A 391 7.69 -13.10 -4.50
C VAL A 391 6.31 -13.45 -5.07
N LEU A 392 6.23 -14.03 -6.27
CA LEU A 392 4.97 -14.46 -6.87
C LEU A 392 4.31 -15.59 -6.07
N ILE A 393 5.10 -16.57 -5.60
CA ILE A 393 4.61 -17.64 -4.70
C ILE A 393 4.10 -17.04 -3.40
N GLY A 394 4.88 -16.16 -2.77
CA GLY A 394 4.50 -15.52 -1.51
C GLY A 394 3.20 -14.72 -1.64
N VAL A 395 3.04 -13.93 -2.69
CA VAL A 395 1.81 -13.16 -2.96
C VAL A 395 0.63 -14.08 -3.26
N THR A 396 0.84 -15.21 -3.96
CA THR A 396 -0.21 -16.21 -4.22
C THR A 396 -0.70 -16.87 -2.94
N LEU A 397 0.22 -17.31 -2.07
CA LEU A 397 -0.14 -17.84 -0.75
C LEU A 397 -0.90 -16.83 0.09
N TRP A 398 -0.46 -15.58 0.04
CA TRP A 398 -1.11 -14.49 0.76
C TRP A 398 -2.53 -14.23 0.24
N LEU A 399 -2.74 -14.25 -1.08
CA LEU A 399 -4.07 -14.19 -1.67
C LEU A 399 -4.97 -15.31 -1.13
N GLY A 400 -4.47 -16.54 -1.08
CA GLY A 400 -5.17 -17.68 -0.50
C GLY A 400 -5.63 -17.44 0.94
N PHE A 401 -4.77 -16.85 1.79
CA PHE A 401 -5.12 -16.50 3.17
C PHE A 401 -6.20 -15.42 3.25
N LEU A 402 -6.18 -14.44 2.34
CA LEU A 402 -7.15 -13.36 2.31
C LEU A 402 -8.52 -13.80 1.79
N VAL A 403 -8.54 -14.75 0.86
CA VAL A 403 -9.77 -15.33 0.30
C VAL A 403 -10.49 -16.19 1.32
N THR A 404 -9.77 -16.98 2.13
CA THR A 404 -10.34 -17.88 3.12
C THR A 404 -11.11 -17.09 4.19
N PRO A 405 -12.41 -17.40 4.43
CA PRO A 405 -13.17 -16.73 5.47
C PRO A 405 -12.54 -16.98 6.85
N ARG A 406 -12.49 -15.96 7.68
CA ARG A 406 -12.20 -16.18 9.09
C ARG A 406 -13.44 -16.70 9.80
N VAL A 407 -13.31 -17.84 10.43
CA VAL A 407 -14.26 -18.27 11.45
C VAL A 407 -14.11 -17.27 12.60
N SER A 408 -15.12 -16.44 12.84
CA SER A 408 -15.18 -15.59 14.03
C SER A 408 -15.05 -16.52 15.25
N GLN A 409 -13.91 -16.44 15.95
CA GLN A 409 -13.83 -17.09 17.26
C GLN A 409 -14.94 -16.50 18.11
N PRO A 410 -15.82 -17.32 18.69
CA PRO A 410 -16.81 -16.82 19.62
C PRO A 410 -16.10 -16.10 20.76
N ALA A 411 -16.65 -14.97 21.20
CA ALA A 411 -16.09 -14.06 22.22
C ALA A 411 -16.06 -14.69 23.64
N THR A 412 -15.77 -15.97 23.76
CA THR A 412 -15.85 -16.77 24.99
C THR A 412 -14.51 -17.04 25.65
N ALA A 413 -13.53 -16.16 25.54
CA ALA A 413 -12.27 -16.34 26.27
C ALA A 413 -11.73 -15.08 26.97
N ALA A 414 -12.51 -14.02 27.09
CA ALA A 414 -12.06 -12.78 27.75
C ALA A 414 -12.69 -12.56 29.15
N ALA A 415 -13.36 -13.56 29.72
CA ALA A 415 -14.06 -13.41 31.00
C ALA A 415 -13.47 -14.27 32.15
N THR A 416 -12.29 -14.85 31.99
CA THR A 416 -11.60 -15.55 33.09
C THR A 416 -10.09 -15.46 32.93
N VAL A 417 -9.49 -14.32 33.29
CA VAL A 417 -8.17 -14.24 33.97
C VAL A 417 -8.11 -12.90 34.73
#